data_6618ab2acc21401560a5014b833fe0ff
#
_entry.id   6618ab2acc21401560a5014b833fe0ff
#
_cell.length_a   1.000
_cell.length_b   1.000
_cell.length_c   1.000
_cell.angle_alpha   90.00
_cell.angle_beta   90.00
_cell.angle_gamma   90.00
#
_symmetry.space_group_name_H-M   'P 1'
#
loop_
_entity.id
_entity.type
_entity.pdbx_description
1 polymer ?
#
loop_
_entity_poly.entity_id
_entity_poly.type
_entity_poly.pdbx_seq_one_letter_code
_entity_poly.pdbx_strand_id
1 'polypeptide(L)'
;CAEVMAESYPVVGYDVAPRNPRNFNMVKTVEQAVTFADIIFIAAPTPHDPAYDGRYPTAHLPNKDFDYTIVKGILAEVNKYCDRSKLVVLISTVLPGTVRRELEPLISNARFVYNPYLIAMGTVGWDFSNPEMVMIGTEDGSKTGDARELINFYRPMMNNDPRYVVGTWDECECIKIFYNTFISAKLSLVNMIQDVAEKQGNINVD
;
A
#
# COMPACT_ATOMS: atom_id res chain seq x y z
N CYS A 1 1.42 7.19 8.35
CA CYS A 1 0.50 6.11 8.77
C CYS A 1 0.76 5.69 10.21
N ALA A 2 1.95 5.16 10.54
CA ALA A 2 2.23 4.65 11.91
C ALA A 2 2.03 5.69 13.02
N GLU A 3 2.36 6.97 12.80
CA GLU A 3 2.10 8.03 13.78
C GLU A 3 0.60 8.27 14.00
N VAL A 4 -0.23 8.15 12.96
CA VAL A 4 -1.71 8.23 13.10
C VAL A 4 -2.24 6.99 13.84
N MET A 5 -1.75 5.80 13.51
CA MET A 5 -2.10 4.57 14.23
C MET A 5 -1.77 4.68 15.73
N ALA A 6 -0.64 5.32 16.06
CA ALA A 6 -0.17 5.51 17.43
C ALA A 6 -1.03 6.48 18.27
N GLU A 7 -1.94 7.22 17.66
CA GLU A 7 -2.94 8.04 18.38
C GLU A 7 -4.06 7.16 18.97
N SER A 8 -4.30 5.98 18.41
CA SER A 8 -5.39 5.07 18.81
C SER A 8 -4.91 3.75 19.40
N TYR A 9 -3.68 3.32 19.09
CA TYR A 9 -3.14 2.02 19.47
C TYR A 9 -1.69 2.09 19.95
N PRO A 10 -1.22 1.16 20.78
CA PRO A 10 0.20 0.97 21.03
C PRO A 10 0.91 0.56 19.73
N VAL A 11 1.93 1.31 19.33
CA VAL A 11 2.69 1.05 18.10
C VAL A 11 4.18 0.97 18.41
N VAL A 12 4.86 0.05 17.75
CA VAL A 12 6.31 0.04 17.61
C VAL A 12 6.70 0.01 16.14
N GLY A 13 7.85 0.57 15.81
CA GLY A 13 8.36 0.57 14.44
C GLY A 13 9.72 -0.10 14.35
N TYR A 14 9.98 -0.70 13.19
CA TYR A 14 11.31 -1.14 12.78
C TYR A 14 11.62 -0.60 11.39
N ASP A 15 12.80 -0.05 11.21
CA ASP A 15 13.35 0.38 9.91
C ASP A 15 14.85 0.16 9.91
N VAL A 16 15.42 -0.21 8.77
CA VAL A 16 16.88 -0.33 8.60
C VAL A 16 17.59 1.03 8.67
N ALA A 17 16.89 2.10 8.31
CA ALA A 17 17.36 3.47 8.46
C ALA A 17 16.94 4.05 9.82
N PRO A 18 17.78 4.90 10.45
CA PRO A 18 17.39 5.60 11.67
C PRO A 18 16.11 6.43 11.44
N ARG A 19 15.10 6.23 12.31
CA ARG A 19 13.85 6.99 12.32
C ARG A 19 13.62 7.59 13.70
N ASN A 20 13.00 8.75 13.74
CA ASN A 20 12.64 9.45 14.97
C ASN A 20 11.16 9.82 14.94
N PRO A 21 10.24 8.86 15.16
CA PRO A 21 8.80 9.12 15.20
C PRO A 21 8.43 9.97 16.41
N ARG A 22 7.30 10.72 16.31
CA ARG A 22 6.87 11.66 17.36
C ARG A 22 6.19 10.98 18.55
N ASN A 23 5.48 9.87 18.32
CA ASN A 23 4.53 9.33 19.30
C ASN A 23 4.55 7.80 19.45
N PHE A 24 5.59 7.12 18.93
CA PHE A 24 5.83 5.70 19.18
C PHE A 24 7.34 5.40 19.23
N ASN A 25 7.71 4.19 19.64
CA ASN A 25 9.11 3.81 19.80
C ASN A 25 9.59 2.95 18.62
N MET A 26 10.86 3.17 18.23
CA MET A 26 11.56 2.27 17.33
C MET A 26 12.22 1.14 18.13
N VAL A 27 12.07 -0.09 17.63
CA VAL A 27 12.77 -1.27 18.14
C VAL A 27 13.99 -1.60 17.28
N LYS A 28 14.88 -2.45 17.80
CA LYS A 28 16.17 -2.72 17.15
C LYS A 28 16.15 -3.89 16.18
N THR A 29 15.16 -4.77 16.28
CA THR A 29 15.07 -5.99 15.47
C THR A 29 13.64 -6.24 14.99
N VAL A 30 13.51 -6.96 13.88
CA VAL A 30 12.22 -7.46 13.36
C VAL A 30 11.53 -8.34 14.40
N GLU A 31 12.29 -9.22 15.09
CA GLU A 31 11.79 -10.06 16.17
C GLU A 31 11.07 -9.26 17.25
N GLN A 32 11.67 -8.17 17.73
CA GLN A 32 11.06 -7.31 18.75
C GLN A 32 9.74 -6.69 18.26
N ALA A 33 9.70 -6.23 17.00
CA ALA A 33 8.51 -5.66 16.41
C ALA A 33 7.38 -6.69 16.29
N VAL A 34 7.69 -7.87 15.75
CA VAL A 34 6.72 -8.97 15.55
C VAL A 34 6.21 -9.53 16.88
N THR A 35 7.10 -9.71 17.87
CA THR A 35 6.70 -10.20 19.19
C THR A 35 5.72 -9.25 19.89
N PHE A 36 5.88 -7.95 19.70
CA PHE A 36 5.01 -6.93 20.30
C PHE A 36 3.63 -6.88 19.67
N ALA A 37 3.53 -7.03 18.34
CA ALA A 37 2.34 -6.68 17.57
C ALA A 37 1.42 -7.87 17.31
N ASP A 38 0.10 -7.64 17.34
CA ASP A 38 -0.91 -8.58 16.84
C ASP A 38 -1.14 -8.36 15.33
N ILE A 39 -1.08 -7.10 14.86
CA ILE A 39 -1.19 -6.72 13.46
C ILE A 39 0.15 -6.10 13.01
N ILE A 40 0.73 -6.65 11.97
CA ILE A 40 2.06 -6.29 11.48
C ILE A 40 1.93 -5.68 10.08
N PHE A 41 2.17 -4.38 9.96
CA PHE A 41 2.13 -3.67 8.70
C PHE A 41 3.49 -3.66 8.00
N ILE A 42 3.53 -4.12 6.77
CA ILE A 42 4.73 -4.15 5.92
C ILE A 42 4.60 -3.05 4.84
N ALA A 43 5.47 -2.03 4.94
CA ALA A 43 5.55 -0.90 4.02
C ALA A 43 6.97 -0.81 3.44
N ALA A 44 7.33 -1.78 2.60
CA ALA A 44 8.64 -1.88 1.97
C ALA A 44 8.62 -1.29 0.55
N PRO A 45 9.71 -0.70 0.06
CA PRO A 45 9.78 -0.24 -1.32
C PRO A 45 9.75 -1.40 -2.31
N THR A 46 9.06 -1.19 -3.43
CA THR A 46 8.99 -2.05 -4.60
C THR A 46 9.42 -1.23 -5.82
N PRO A 47 10.73 -0.96 -5.99
CA PRO A 47 11.20 -0.05 -7.02
C PRO A 47 10.98 -0.60 -8.42
N HIS A 48 10.69 0.31 -9.37
CA HIS A 48 10.73 0.03 -10.79
C HIS A 48 12.18 0.10 -11.30
N ASP A 49 12.43 -0.51 -12.45
CA ASP A 49 13.71 -0.35 -13.15
C ASP A 49 13.91 1.12 -13.58
N PRO A 50 15.10 1.70 -13.38
CA PRO A 50 15.38 3.11 -13.75
C PRO A 50 15.08 3.45 -15.22
N ALA A 51 15.12 2.49 -16.15
CA ALA A 51 14.74 2.70 -17.54
C ALA A 51 13.24 3.00 -17.72
N TYR A 52 12.42 2.78 -16.70
CA TYR A 52 10.96 3.00 -16.70
C TYR A 52 10.53 4.15 -15.78
N ASP A 53 11.43 5.11 -15.51
CA ASP A 53 11.20 6.21 -14.57
C ASP A 53 10.27 7.33 -15.11
N GLY A 54 9.78 7.20 -16.33
CA GLY A 54 8.84 8.13 -16.96
C GLY A 54 9.49 9.38 -17.60
N ARG A 55 10.81 9.54 -17.57
CA ARG A 55 11.49 10.66 -18.22
C ARG A 55 11.46 10.56 -19.73
N TYR A 56 11.43 9.34 -20.25
CA TYR A 56 11.41 9.05 -21.69
C TYR A 56 10.30 8.06 -22.01
N PRO A 57 9.76 8.06 -23.26
CA PRO A 57 8.81 7.06 -23.70
C PRO A 57 9.41 5.66 -23.63
N THR A 58 8.70 4.71 -23.05
CA THR A 58 9.16 3.32 -22.85
C THR A 58 8.40 2.28 -23.65
N ALA A 59 7.53 2.69 -24.57
CA ALA A 59 6.69 1.78 -25.37
C ALA A 59 7.50 0.79 -26.26
N HIS A 60 8.78 1.09 -26.51
CA HIS A 60 9.70 0.24 -27.27
C HIS A 60 10.47 -0.76 -26.40
N LEU A 61 10.38 -0.66 -25.08
CA LEU A 61 11.04 -1.53 -24.13
C LEU A 61 10.14 -2.74 -23.82
N PRO A 62 10.73 -3.90 -23.46
CA PRO A 62 9.94 -5.05 -23.02
C PRO A 62 9.22 -4.75 -21.70
N ASN A 63 8.08 -5.40 -21.46
CA ASN A 63 7.39 -5.30 -20.16
C ASN A 63 8.31 -5.75 -19.03
N LYS A 64 8.31 -5.02 -17.91
CA LYS A 64 9.13 -5.32 -16.75
C LYS A 64 8.32 -5.13 -15.47
N ASP A 65 8.50 -6.06 -14.54
CA ASP A 65 7.89 -6.03 -13.20
C ASP A 65 8.71 -5.14 -12.25
N PHE A 66 8.15 -4.84 -11.09
CA PHE A 66 8.87 -4.20 -9.99
C PHE A 66 9.88 -5.18 -9.37
N ASP A 67 10.87 -4.62 -8.66
CA ASP A 67 11.78 -5.43 -7.87
C ASP A 67 11.18 -5.70 -6.49
N TYR A 68 10.84 -6.97 -6.24
CA TYR A 68 10.25 -7.43 -4.98
C TYR A 68 11.28 -7.99 -3.99
N THR A 69 12.57 -7.90 -4.27
CA THR A 69 13.63 -8.49 -3.44
C THR A 69 13.55 -8.03 -2.00
N ILE A 70 13.35 -6.73 -1.77
CA ILE A 70 13.28 -6.14 -0.42
C ILE A 70 12.04 -6.64 0.31
N VAL A 71 10.87 -6.55 -0.29
CA VAL A 71 9.62 -6.96 0.36
C VAL A 71 9.61 -8.46 0.65
N LYS A 72 10.12 -9.29 -0.26
CA LYS A 72 10.28 -10.74 -0.04
C LYS A 72 11.18 -11.05 1.14
N GLY A 73 12.32 -10.37 1.23
CA GLY A 73 13.26 -10.52 2.35
C GLY A 73 12.61 -10.17 3.70
N ILE A 74 11.84 -9.09 3.74
CA ILE A 74 11.12 -8.68 4.96
C ILE A 74 10.02 -9.67 5.33
N LEU A 75 9.21 -10.12 4.37
CA LEU A 75 8.16 -11.10 4.63
C LEU A 75 8.73 -12.42 5.16
N ALA A 76 9.79 -12.93 4.54
CA ALA A 76 10.47 -14.14 5.00
C ALA A 76 11.08 -13.99 6.41
N GLU A 77 11.63 -12.81 6.74
CA GLU A 77 12.15 -12.54 8.07
C GLU A 77 11.03 -12.45 9.12
N VAL A 78 9.96 -11.70 8.82
CA VAL A 78 8.78 -11.56 9.69
C VAL A 78 8.15 -12.93 9.99
N ASN A 79 8.01 -13.78 8.97
CA ASN A 79 7.40 -15.11 9.11
C ASN A 79 8.11 -16.02 10.13
N LYS A 80 9.43 -15.82 10.37
CA LYS A 80 10.18 -16.62 11.34
C LYS A 80 9.69 -16.44 12.78
N TYR A 81 9.14 -15.27 13.09
CA TYR A 81 8.72 -14.89 14.44
C TYR A 81 7.20 -14.84 14.59
N CYS A 82 6.45 -15.17 13.53
CA CYS A 82 4.99 -15.20 13.53
C CYS A 82 4.43 -16.56 13.95
N ASP A 83 3.19 -16.50 14.43
CA ASP A 83 2.27 -17.62 14.56
C ASP A 83 0.88 -17.23 14.02
N ARG A 84 -0.08 -18.16 14.02
CA ARG A 84 -1.43 -17.96 13.48
C ARG A 84 -2.29 -16.94 14.23
N SER A 85 -1.87 -16.46 15.39
CA SER A 85 -2.54 -15.36 16.09
C SER A 85 -2.29 -14.02 15.42
N LYS A 86 -1.17 -13.88 14.70
CA LYS A 86 -0.73 -12.62 14.08
C LYS A 86 -1.30 -12.43 12.68
N LEU A 87 -1.61 -11.16 12.35
CA LEU A 87 -2.06 -10.74 11.04
C LEU A 87 -0.99 -9.90 10.35
N VAL A 88 -0.43 -10.40 9.26
CA VAL A 88 0.51 -9.65 8.41
C VAL A 88 -0.26 -8.89 7.34
N VAL A 89 -0.08 -7.60 7.28
CA VAL A 89 -0.76 -6.67 6.36
C VAL A 89 0.28 -6.05 5.44
N LEU A 90 0.23 -6.39 4.16
CA LEU A 90 1.12 -5.83 3.14
C LEU A 90 0.50 -4.55 2.54
N ILE A 91 1.21 -3.42 2.64
CA ILE A 91 0.81 -2.13 2.08
C ILE A 91 1.48 -1.85 0.73
N SER A 92 2.67 -2.40 0.49
CA SER A 92 3.51 -2.12 -0.68
C SER A 92 2.75 -2.34 -1.99
N THR A 93 2.94 -1.45 -2.96
CA THR A 93 2.32 -1.57 -4.28
C THR A 93 3.00 -2.68 -5.07
N VAL A 94 2.20 -3.58 -5.64
CA VAL A 94 2.66 -4.70 -6.47
C VAL A 94 1.76 -4.85 -7.69
N LEU A 95 2.24 -5.50 -8.76
CA LEU A 95 1.46 -5.76 -9.96
C LEU A 95 0.46 -6.90 -9.74
N PRO A 96 -0.65 -6.93 -10.51
CA PRO A 96 -1.68 -7.97 -10.38
C PRO A 96 -1.14 -9.39 -10.46
N GLY A 97 -1.57 -10.23 -9.51
CA GLY A 97 -1.16 -11.64 -9.36
C GLY A 97 0.15 -11.85 -8.59
N THR A 98 0.83 -10.81 -8.17
CA THR A 98 2.13 -10.90 -7.46
C THR A 98 1.96 -11.44 -6.04
N VAL A 99 0.95 -10.96 -5.30
CA VAL A 99 0.72 -11.43 -3.92
C VAL A 99 0.56 -12.95 -3.91
N ARG A 100 -0.35 -13.48 -4.71
CA ARG A 100 -0.64 -14.93 -4.76
C ARG A 100 0.53 -15.75 -5.25
N ARG A 101 1.26 -15.25 -6.26
CA ARG A 101 2.35 -15.99 -6.90
C ARG A 101 3.64 -15.97 -6.08
N GLU A 102 3.96 -14.85 -5.41
CA GLU A 102 5.33 -14.60 -4.94
C GLU A 102 5.44 -14.17 -3.47
N LEU A 103 4.39 -13.59 -2.88
CA LEU A 103 4.52 -12.95 -1.57
C LEU A 103 3.79 -13.73 -0.46
N GLU A 104 2.54 -14.10 -0.68
CA GLU A 104 1.78 -14.88 0.31
C GLU A 104 2.46 -16.22 0.62
N PRO A 105 3.03 -16.98 -0.34
CA PRO A 105 3.71 -18.23 -0.01
C PRO A 105 4.89 -18.10 0.97
N LEU A 106 5.39 -16.89 1.19
CA LEU A 106 6.43 -16.60 2.18
C LEU A 106 5.88 -16.47 3.61
N ILE A 107 4.56 -16.38 3.77
CA ILE A 107 3.86 -16.21 5.06
C ILE A 107 3.07 -17.48 5.40
N SER A 108 3.76 -18.52 5.84
CA SER A 108 3.13 -19.80 6.23
C SER A 108 2.70 -19.85 7.69
N ASN A 109 3.30 -19.02 8.55
CA ASN A 109 3.10 -19.06 10.00
C ASN A 109 2.03 -18.07 10.50
N ALA A 110 1.65 -17.08 9.71
CA ALA A 110 0.67 -16.06 10.07
C ALA A 110 -0.56 -16.06 9.16
N ARG A 111 -1.53 -15.20 9.47
CA ARG A 111 -2.62 -14.79 8.59
C ARG A 111 -2.11 -13.66 7.70
N PHE A 112 -2.62 -13.51 6.47
CA PHE A 112 -2.10 -12.54 5.51
C PHE A 112 -3.22 -11.77 4.80
N VAL A 113 -3.05 -10.44 4.72
CA VAL A 113 -3.95 -9.52 4.02
C VAL A 113 -3.14 -8.55 3.16
N TYR A 114 -3.62 -8.25 1.97
CA TYR A 114 -3.11 -7.18 1.12
C TYR A 114 -3.96 -5.92 1.31
N ASN A 115 -3.34 -4.80 1.67
CA ASN A 115 -4.05 -3.56 1.98
C ASN A 115 -3.29 -2.34 1.41
N PRO A 116 -3.31 -2.15 0.08
CA PRO A 116 -2.64 -1.02 -0.55
C PRO A 116 -3.34 0.31 -0.21
N TYR A 117 -2.54 1.37 0.03
CA TYR A 117 -3.07 2.69 0.32
C TYR A 117 -3.15 3.59 -0.90
N LEU A 118 -4.15 4.50 -0.91
CA LEU A 118 -4.25 5.62 -1.83
C LEU A 118 -3.85 6.89 -1.08
N ILE A 119 -2.55 7.13 -0.99
CA ILE A 119 -1.96 8.24 -0.22
C ILE A 119 -1.05 9.05 -1.14
N ALA A 120 -1.23 10.37 -1.15
CA ALA A 120 -0.37 11.31 -1.85
C ALA A 120 0.82 11.75 -0.97
N MET A 121 1.97 12.01 -1.60
CA MET A 121 3.12 12.58 -0.91
C MET A 121 2.79 14.00 -0.44
N GLY A 122 3.08 14.29 0.83
CA GLY A 122 2.80 15.58 1.47
C GLY A 122 1.53 15.61 2.31
N THR A 123 0.51 14.80 2.02
CA THR A 123 -0.76 14.75 2.76
C THR A 123 -1.00 13.42 3.47
N VAL A 124 0.05 12.65 3.70
CA VAL A 124 -0.01 11.26 4.21
C VAL A 124 -0.92 11.07 5.42
N GLY A 125 -0.85 11.95 6.43
CA GLY A 125 -1.68 11.85 7.63
C GLY A 125 -3.15 12.11 7.33
N TRP A 126 -3.43 13.15 6.55
CA TRP A 126 -4.78 13.49 6.13
C TRP A 126 -5.41 12.39 5.30
N ASP A 127 -4.73 11.93 4.24
CA ASP A 127 -5.23 10.89 3.33
C ASP A 127 -5.46 9.56 4.07
N PHE A 128 -4.61 9.26 5.07
CA PHE A 128 -4.80 8.08 5.91
C PHE A 128 -6.06 8.15 6.75
N SER A 129 -6.36 9.32 7.36
CA SER A 129 -7.53 9.50 8.23
C SER A 129 -8.81 9.88 7.48
N ASN A 130 -8.71 10.29 6.21
CA ASN A 130 -9.83 10.67 5.35
C ASN A 130 -9.79 9.97 3.99
N PRO A 131 -9.61 8.65 3.93
CA PRO A 131 -9.48 7.95 2.66
C PRO A 131 -10.82 7.93 1.91
N GLU A 132 -10.77 8.02 0.57
CA GLU A 132 -11.92 7.76 -0.30
C GLU A 132 -12.40 6.31 -0.14
N MET A 133 -11.43 5.39 -0.09
CA MET A 133 -11.69 3.97 0.11
C MET A 133 -10.54 3.31 0.88
N VAL A 134 -10.87 2.26 1.61
CA VAL A 134 -9.93 1.31 2.22
C VAL A 134 -10.05 -0.02 1.49
N MET A 135 -8.98 -0.43 0.80
CA MET A 135 -8.95 -1.69 0.03
C MET A 135 -8.37 -2.80 0.90
N ILE A 136 -9.05 -3.93 0.96
CA ILE A 136 -8.62 -5.10 1.74
C ILE A 136 -8.75 -6.34 0.87
N GLY A 137 -7.61 -6.90 0.48
CA GLY A 137 -7.51 -8.14 -0.28
C GLY A 137 -7.27 -9.33 0.64
N THR A 138 -8.13 -10.34 0.55
CA THR A 138 -7.98 -11.64 1.19
C THR A 138 -7.82 -12.74 0.14
N GLU A 139 -7.59 -13.97 0.54
CA GLU A 139 -7.43 -15.08 -0.42
C GLU A 139 -8.66 -15.28 -1.29
N ASP A 140 -9.84 -15.24 -0.68
CA ASP A 140 -11.14 -15.57 -1.29
C ASP A 140 -12.07 -14.35 -1.46
N GLY A 141 -11.63 -13.14 -1.08
CA GLY A 141 -12.45 -11.94 -1.08
C GLY A 141 -13.48 -11.86 0.05
N SER A 142 -13.36 -12.72 1.07
CA SER A 142 -14.31 -12.75 2.18
C SER A 142 -14.28 -11.46 3.01
N LYS A 143 -15.47 -10.94 3.33
CA LYS A 143 -15.67 -9.76 4.20
C LYS A 143 -15.68 -10.10 5.69
N THR A 144 -15.46 -11.35 6.05
CA THR A 144 -15.42 -11.87 7.43
C THR A 144 -13.97 -12.08 7.87
N GLY A 145 -13.74 -12.61 9.06
CA GLY A 145 -12.40 -12.96 9.53
C GLY A 145 -11.44 -11.77 9.50
N ASP A 146 -10.31 -11.92 8.80
CA ASP A 146 -9.20 -10.97 8.75
C ASP A 146 -9.59 -9.61 8.16
N ALA A 147 -10.44 -9.60 7.13
CA ALA A 147 -10.94 -8.35 6.57
C ALA A 147 -11.77 -7.55 7.59
N ARG A 148 -12.63 -8.22 8.36
CA ARG A 148 -13.43 -7.59 9.41
C ARG A 148 -12.56 -7.09 10.56
N GLU A 149 -11.56 -7.85 10.96
CA GLU A 149 -10.60 -7.47 11.99
C GLU A 149 -9.88 -6.16 11.57
N LEU A 150 -9.40 -6.09 10.34
CA LEU A 150 -8.71 -4.91 9.82
C LEU A 150 -9.66 -3.70 9.66
N ILE A 151 -10.91 -3.90 9.23
CA ILE A 151 -11.93 -2.84 9.19
C ILE A 151 -12.16 -2.26 10.60
N ASN A 152 -12.31 -3.13 11.61
CA ASN A 152 -12.52 -2.70 12.98
C ASN A 152 -11.29 -1.96 13.54
N PHE A 153 -10.09 -2.36 13.15
CA PHE A 153 -8.85 -1.67 13.48
C PHE A 153 -8.82 -0.24 12.90
N TYR A 154 -9.28 -0.04 11.65
CA TYR A 154 -9.24 1.28 11.02
C TYR A 154 -10.31 2.25 11.54
N ARG A 155 -11.50 1.77 11.90
CA ARG A 155 -12.64 2.63 12.25
C ARG A 155 -12.35 3.77 13.24
N PRO A 156 -11.61 3.55 14.34
CA PRO A 156 -11.34 4.63 15.31
C PRO A 156 -10.45 5.75 14.76
N MET A 157 -9.73 5.50 13.66
CA MET A 157 -8.77 6.44 13.06
C MET A 157 -9.34 7.21 11.87
N MET A 158 -10.54 6.82 11.40
CA MET A 158 -11.18 7.45 10.24
C MET A 158 -12.00 8.68 10.66
N ASN A 159 -11.74 9.82 10.05
CA ASN A 159 -12.50 11.06 10.26
C ASN A 159 -13.74 11.15 9.36
N ASN A 160 -13.80 10.31 8.31
CA ASN A 160 -14.92 10.15 7.39
C ASN A 160 -15.50 8.73 7.51
N ASP A 161 -16.53 8.43 6.73
CA ASP A 161 -17.07 7.07 6.57
C ASP A 161 -16.60 6.50 5.22
N PRO A 162 -15.36 5.98 5.13
CA PRO A 162 -14.81 5.54 3.87
C PRO A 162 -15.49 4.29 3.35
N ARG A 163 -15.51 4.14 2.05
CA ARG A 163 -15.94 2.89 1.42
C ARG A 163 -14.92 1.79 1.68
N TYR A 164 -15.31 0.71 2.35
CA TYR A 164 -14.50 -0.50 2.49
C TYR A 164 -14.69 -1.41 1.27
N VAL A 165 -13.65 -1.55 0.47
CA VAL A 165 -13.60 -2.42 -0.72
C VAL A 165 -12.87 -3.70 -0.34
N VAL A 166 -13.63 -4.77 -0.13
CA VAL A 166 -13.06 -6.09 0.18
C VAL A 166 -13.18 -6.98 -1.05
N GLY A 167 -12.09 -7.57 -1.47
CA GLY A 167 -11.98 -8.46 -2.62
C GLY A 167 -10.86 -9.48 -2.44
N THR A 168 -10.57 -10.22 -3.49
CA THR A 168 -9.38 -11.08 -3.52
C THR A 168 -8.10 -10.24 -3.58
N TRP A 169 -6.96 -10.84 -3.28
CA TRP A 169 -5.66 -10.17 -3.47
C TRP A 169 -5.52 -9.61 -4.88
N ASP A 170 -5.85 -10.43 -5.89
CA ASP A 170 -5.73 -10.08 -7.31
C ASP A 170 -6.63 -8.89 -7.70
N GLU A 171 -7.86 -8.82 -7.16
CA GLU A 171 -8.77 -7.69 -7.37
C GLU A 171 -8.22 -6.40 -6.76
N CYS A 172 -7.69 -6.44 -5.53
CA CYS A 172 -7.13 -5.27 -4.87
C CYS A 172 -5.83 -4.79 -5.53
N GLU A 173 -5.00 -5.68 -6.04
CA GLU A 173 -3.83 -5.34 -6.86
C GLU A 173 -4.27 -4.62 -8.14
N CYS A 174 -5.27 -5.16 -8.86
CA CYS A 174 -5.83 -4.53 -10.05
C CYS A 174 -6.38 -3.14 -9.75
N ILE A 175 -7.20 -2.98 -8.71
CA ILE A 175 -7.75 -1.68 -8.33
C ILE A 175 -6.63 -0.69 -8.06
N LYS A 176 -5.61 -1.08 -7.27
CA LYS A 176 -4.49 -0.20 -6.92
C LYS A 176 -3.71 0.28 -8.15
N ILE A 177 -3.39 -0.60 -9.07
CA ILE A 177 -2.61 -0.26 -10.27
C ILE A 177 -3.45 0.55 -11.26
N PHE A 178 -4.67 0.11 -11.56
CA PHE A 178 -5.51 0.79 -12.56
C PHE A 178 -6.07 2.12 -12.06
N TYR A 179 -6.26 2.32 -10.75
CA TYR A 179 -6.59 3.62 -10.19
C TYR A 179 -5.52 4.67 -10.57
N ASN A 180 -4.25 4.39 -10.34
CA ASN A 180 -3.16 5.29 -10.69
C ASN A 180 -3.02 5.47 -12.22
N THR A 181 -3.17 4.40 -12.99
CA THR A 181 -3.12 4.44 -14.46
C THR A 181 -4.23 5.32 -15.04
N PHE A 182 -5.45 5.22 -14.49
CA PHE A 182 -6.58 6.04 -14.91
C PHE A 182 -6.33 7.54 -14.63
N ILE A 183 -5.81 7.86 -13.44
CA ILE A 183 -5.44 9.25 -13.10
C ILE A 183 -4.39 9.78 -14.07
N SER A 184 -3.34 9.03 -14.37
CA SER A 184 -2.29 9.42 -15.31
C SER A 184 -2.83 9.67 -16.72
N ALA A 185 -3.70 8.79 -17.21
CA ALA A 185 -4.36 8.94 -18.50
C ALA A 185 -5.26 10.19 -18.55
N LYS A 186 -6.03 10.44 -17.48
CA LYS A 186 -6.87 11.63 -17.34
C LYS A 186 -6.04 12.92 -17.36
N LEU A 187 -4.94 12.96 -16.61
CA LEU A 187 -4.04 14.11 -16.58
C LEU A 187 -3.43 14.38 -17.96
N SER A 188 -3.00 13.33 -18.67
CA SER A 188 -2.47 13.46 -20.04
C SER A 188 -3.51 14.04 -20.99
N LEU A 189 -4.76 13.59 -20.90
CA LEU A 189 -5.85 14.15 -21.72
C LEU A 189 -6.13 15.62 -21.40
N VAL A 190 -6.16 16.00 -20.12
CA VAL A 190 -6.37 17.39 -19.70
C VAL A 190 -5.23 18.29 -20.19
N ASN A 191 -3.98 17.84 -20.13
CA ASN A 191 -2.85 18.57 -20.68
C ASN A 191 -2.98 18.80 -22.19
N MET A 192 -3.43 17.78 -22.95
CA MET A 192 -3.71 17.95 -24.39
C MET A 192 -4.80 18.98 -24.68
N ILE A 193 -5.87 19.02 -23.85
CA ILE A 193 -6.92 20.03 -23.94
C ILE A 193 -6.36 21.42 -23.67
N GLN A 194 -5.51 21.57 -22.65
CA GLN A 194 -4.83 22.81 -22.33
C GLN A 194 -3.95 23.30 -23.51
N ASP A 195 -3.17 22.42 -24.12
CA ASP A 195 -2.35 22.77 -25.30
C ASP A 195 -3.19 23.31 -26.46
N VAL A 196 -4.38 22.74 -26.68
CA VAL A 196 -5.32 23.22 -27.73
C VAL A 196 -5.86 24.60 -27.36
N ALA A 197 -6.28 24.78 -26.10
CA ALA A 197 -6.84 26.04 -25.60
C ALA A 197 -5.82 27.19 -25.71
N GLU A 198 -4.57 26.95 -25.33
CA GLU A 198 -3.49 27.92 -25.43
C GLU A 198 -3.20 28.33 -26.90
N LYS A 199 -3.22 27.36 -27.81
CA LYS A 199 -3.01 27.66 -29.26
C LYS A 199 -4.16 28.46 -29.87
N GLN A 200 -5.39 28.23 -29.43
CA GLN A 200 -6.56 29.00 -29.89
C GLN A 200 -6.66 30.39 -29.23
N GLY A 201 -6.21 30.50 -27.97
CA GLY A 201 -6.11 31.77 -27.23
C GLY A 201 -7.43 32.35 -26.71
N ASN A 202 -8.55 31.66 -26.84
CA ASN A 202 -9.87 32.12 -26.43
C ASN A 202 -10.74 31.02 -25.77
N ILE A 203 -10.11 29.97 -25.30
CA ILE A 203 -10.78 28.86 -24.63
C ILE A 203 -10.37 28.89 -23.15
N ASN A 204 -11.35 28.97 -22.25
CA ASN A 204 -11.15 28.75 -20.81
C ASN A 204 -11.28 27.25 -20.53
N VAL A 205 -10.33 26.70 -19.77
CA VAL A 205 -10.26 25.27 -19.40
C VAL A 205 -10.46 25.05 -17.90
N ASP A 206 -10.70 26.12 -17.12
CA ASP A 206 -10.98 26.05 -15.67
C ASP A 206 -12.42 25.58 -15.37
#